data_b524865813f0d25b790849e5e5a66ced
#
_entry.id   b524865813f0d25b790849e5e5a66ced
#
_cell.length_a   1.000
_cell.length_b   1.000
_cell.length_c   1.000
_cell.angle_alpha   90.00
_cell.angle_beta   90.00
_cell.angle_gamma   90.00
#
_symmetry.space_group_name_H-M   'P 1'
#
loop_
_entity.id
_entity.type
_entity.pdbx_description
1 polymer ?
#
loop_
_entity_poly.entity_id
_entity_poly.type
_entity_poly.pdbx_seq_one_letter_code
_entity_poly.pdbx_strand_id
1 'polypeptide(L)'
;MRRSVRDAIVGFTLIGGIIGFASTALWLRGVRLGSSHWSLTARFNDAAGLAERSPVTYRGILVGSVRSIAVTPEAVVAELEINNADLRLPLPVTATVGSSSLLGGSAKVALISAGRPLEKDAPLPRAAGCRADLQLCDGSSVEGREAASLSTVTETLQELLAQAQQERVIPHAAESLEQIDATAQEFEALTVQLQDELAKAAPVIRNLELATAHLNNIVASLD
;
A
#
# COMPACT_ATOMS: atom_id res chain seq x y z
N MET A 1 -41.92 -8.54 -51.20
CA MET A 1 -40.81 -9.18 -50.46
C MET A 1 -41.23 -10.59 -50.07
N ARG A 2 -40.44 -11.60 -50.41
CA ARG A 2 -40.75 -13.00 -50.08
C ARG A 2 -40.76 -13.20 -48.57
N ARG A 3 -41.74 -13.94 -48.03
CA ARG A 3 -41.86 -14.21 -46.56
C ARG A 3 -40.54 -14.69 -45.98
N SER A 4 -39.76 -15.49 -46.67
CA SER A 4 -38.46 -16.01 -46.27
C SER A 4 -37.38 -14.92 -46.01
N VAL A 5 -37.41 -13.80 -46.73
CA VAL A 5 -36.45 -12.71 -46.54
C VAL A 5 -36.78 -11.94 -45.25
N ARG A 6 -38.04 -11.75 -44.92
CA ARG A 6 -38.46 -11.08 -43.69
C ARG A 6 -38.12 -11.91 -42.46
N ASP A 7 -38.35 -13.22 -42.55
CA ASP A 7 -38.07 -14.14 -41.43
C ASP A 7 -36.56 -14.28 -41.22
N ALA A 8 -35.75 -14.23 -42.28
CA ALA A 8 -34.28 -14.19 -42.18
C ALA A 8 -33.76 -12.87 -41.51
N ILE A 9 -34.35 -11.71 -41.88
CA ILE A 9 -33.98 -10.42 -41.29
C ILE A 9 -34.32 -10.42 -39.79
N VAL A 10 -35.47 -10.94 -39.36
CA VAL A 10 -35.87 -11.05 -37.96
C VAL A 10 -34.90 -11.97 -37.19
N GLY A 11 -34.55 -13.11 -37.78
CA GLY A 11 -33.57 -14.04 -37.19
C GLY A 11 -32.16 -13.38 -37.02
N PHE A 12 -31.72 -12.66 -38.03
CA PHE A 12 -30.39 -11.96 -37.97
C PHE A 12 -30.37 -10.83 -36.94
N THR A 13 -31.45 -10.05 -36.83
CA THR A 13 -31.51 -8.98 -35.82
C THR A 13 -31.59 -9.54 -34.41
N LEU A 14 -32.25 -10.66 -34.20
CA LEU A 14 -32.33 -11.31 -32.89
C LEU A 14 -30.99 -11.88 -32.45
N ILE A 15 -30.28 -12.57 -33.36
CA ILE A 15 -28.94 -13.07 -33.11
C ILE A 15 -27.94 -11.91 -32.86
N GLY A 16 -27.99 -10.87 -33.68
CA GLY A 16 -27.17 -9.67 -33.53
C GLY A 16 -27.41 -8.95 -32.19
N GLY A 17 -28.67 -8.88 -31.77
CA GLY A 17 -29.06 -8.33 -30.47
C GLY A 17 -28.49 -9.12 -29.27
N ILE A 18 -28.58 -10.46 -29.35
CA ILE A 18 -28.03 -11.34 -28.30
C ILE A 18 -26.50 -11.22 -28.22
N ILE A 19 -25.81 -11.24 -29.37
CA ILE A 19 -24.36 -11.09 -29.43
C ILE A 19 -23.93 -9.71 -28.91
N GLY A 20 -24.61 -8.64 -29.33
CA GLY A 20 -24.35 -7.28 -28.87
C GLY A 20 -24.55 -7.13 -27.36
N PHE A 21 -25.66 -7.68 -26.85
CA PHE A 21 -25.91 -7.67 -25.39
C PHE A 21 -24.88 -8.47 -24.62
N ALA A 22 -24.51 -9.68 -25.07
CA ALA A 22 -23.52 -10.51 -24.44
C ALA A 22 -22.14 -9.82 -24.44
N SER A 23 -21.75 -9.22 -25.56
CA SER A 23 -20.48 -8.47 -25.68
C SER A 23 -20.44 -7.27 -24.73
N THR A 24 -21.53 -6.52 -24.65
CA THR A 24 -21.63 -5.37 -23.75
C THR A 24 -21.61 -5.80 -22.28
N ALA A 25 -22.30 -6.89 -21.94
CA ALA A 25 -22.32 -7.45 -20.60
C ALA A 25 -20.94 -7.96 -20.17
N LEU A 26 -20.20 -8.61 -21.05
CA LEU A 26 -18.82 -9.04 -20.81
C LEU A 26 -17.87 -7.84 -20.64
N TRP A 27 -18.05 -6.81 -21.46
CA TRP A 27 -17.26 -5.58 -21.36
C TRP A 27 -17.51 -4.83 -20.04
N LEU A 28 -18.78 -4.71 -19.63
CA LEU A 28 -19.16 -4.10 -18.35
C LEU A 28 -18.66 -4.90 -17.13
N ARG A 29 -18.55 -6.23 -17.24
CA ARG A 29 -17.94 -7.08 -16.22
C ARG A 29 -16.42 -6.99 -16.17
N GLY A 30 -15.81 -6.19 -17.04
CA GLY A 30 -14.36 -5.97 -17.06
C GLY A 30 -13.56 -7.19 -17.56
N VAL A 31 -14.19 -8.12 -18.26
CA VAL A 31 -13.50 -9.25 -18.88
C VAL A 31 -12.63 -8.70 -20.02
N ARG A 32 -11.38 -8.44 -19.73
CA ARG A 32 -10.37 -8.04 -20.72
C ARG A 32 -9.83 -9.30 -21.38
N LEU A 33 -10.38 -9.64 -22.54
CA LEU A 33 -9.85 -10.68 -23.42
C LEU A 33 -8.45 -10.24 -23.89
N GLY A 34 -7.40 -10.87 -23.38
CA GLY A 34 -6.03 -10.62 -23.81
C GLY A 34 -5.14 -9.76 -22.90
N SER A 35 -5.58 -9.40 -21.69
CA SER A 35 -4.66 -8.82 -20.71
C SER A 35 -3.71 -9.91 -20.20
N SER A 36 -2.42 -9.76 -20.50
CA SER A 36 -1.38 -10.63 -19.95
C SER A 36 -1.14 -10.23 -18.51
N HIS A 37 -1.97 -10.76 -17.61
CA HIS A 37 -1.77 -10.71 -16.17
C HIS A 37 -1.08 -11.99 -15.70
N TRP A 38 -0.41 -11.91 -14.60
CA TRP A 38 0.17 -13.05 -13.91
C TRP A 38 -0.23 -13.00 -12.42
N SER A 39 -0.18 -14.13 -11.76
CA SER A 39 -0.64 -14.27 -10.40
C SER A 39 0.50 -14.63 -9.46
N LEU A 40 0.33 -14.27 -8.20
CA LEU A 40 1.16 -14.75 -7.11
C LEU A 40 0.29 -14.95 -5.87
N THR A 41 0.75 -15.82 -4.98
CA THR A 41 0.06 -16.11 -3.72
C THR A 41 0.81 -15.47 -2.56
N ALA A 42 0.13 -14.67 -1.75
CA ALA A 42 0.70 -14.11 -0.53
C ALA A 42 0.05 -14.76 0.70
N ARG A 43 0.86 -15.14 1.68
CA ARG A 43 0.42 -15.75 2.93
C ARG A 43 0.63 -14.77 4.07
N PHE A 44 -0.43 -14.42 4.78
CA PHE A 44 -0.43 -13.48 5.90
C PHE A 44 -0.90 -14.19 7.18
N ASN A 45 -0.33 -13.85 8.32
CA ASN A 45 -0.86 -14.28 9.61
C ASN A 45 -2.17 -13.53 9.92
N ASP A 46 -2.23 -12.25 9.60
CA ASP A 46 -3.42 -11.43 9.68
C ASP A 46 -3.60 -10.66 8.36
N ALA A 47 -4.82 -10.58 7.90
CA ALA A 47 -5.16 -9.89 6.65
C ALA A 47 -5.39 -8.38 6.83
N ALA A 48 -5.41 -7.86 8.06
CA ALA A 48 -5.60 -6.44 8.39
C ALA A 48 -6.74 -5.76 7.60
N GLY A 49 -7.85 -6.49 7.43
CA GLY A 49 -9.02 -6.00 6.67
C GLY A 49 -8.87 -6.06 5.16
N LEU A 50 -7.95 -6.87 4.62
CA LEU A 50 -7.81 -7.11 3.19
C LEU A 50 -9.10 -7.73 2.63
N ALA A 51 -9.53 -7.24 1.48
CA ALA A 51 -10.74 -7.70 0.77
C ALA A 51 -10.40 -8.01 -0.69
N GLU A 52 -11.30 -8.72 -1.36
CA GLU A 52 -11.22 -8.87 -2.81
C GLU A 52 -11.21 -7.51 -3.50
N ARG A 53 -10.47 -7.38 -4.57
CA ARG A 53 -10.19 -6.13 -5.31
C ARG A 53 -9.38 -5.08 -4.54
N SER A 54 -8.88 -5.39 -3.34
CA SER A 54 -7.93 -4.51 -2.67
C SER A 54 -6.74 -4.23 -3.59
N PRO A 55 -6.26 -2.98 -3.65
CA PRO A 55 -5.17 -2.61 -4.57
C PRO A 55 -3.85 -3.25 -4.16
N VAL A 56 -3.12 -3.75 -5.17
CA VAL A 56 -1.74 -4.22 -5.04
C VAL A 56 -0.82 -3.17 -5.63
N THR A 57 0.14 -2.71 -4.84
CA THR A 57 1.09 -1.66 -5.22
C THR A 57 2.53 -2.17 -5.20
N TYR A 58 3.34 -1.63 -6.08
CA TYR A 58 4.79 -1.80 -6.06
C TYR A 58 5.46 -0.43 -6.13
N ARG A 59 6.31 -0.11 -5.17
CA ARG A 59 6.93 1.22 -5.02
C ARG A 59 5.90 2.37 -5.03
N GLY A 60 4.71 2.13 -4.45
CA GLY A 60 3.63 3.13 -4.40
C GLY A 60 2.74 3.22 -5.64
N ILE A 61 3.09 2.52 -6.73
CA ILE A 61 2.31 2.51 -7.99
C ILE A 61 1.38 1.31 -7.99
N LEU A 62 0.13 1.49 -8.41
CA LEU A 62 -0.85 0.43 -8.58
C LEU A 62 -0.40 -0.51 -9.71
N VAL A 63 -0.17 -1.78 -9.38
CA VAL A 63 0.28 -2.81 -10.33
C VAL A 63 -0.69 -3.96 -10.47
N GLY A 64 -1.68 -4.07 -9.58
CA GLY A 64 -2.63 -5.17 -9.60
C GLY A 64 -3.71 -5.05 -8.53
N SER A 65 -4.40 -6.15 -8.29
CA SER A 65 -5.45 -6.25 -7.27
C SER A 65 -5.50 -7.66 -6.66
N VAL A 66 -6.09 -7.76 -5.49
CA VAL A 66 -6.41 -9.05 -4.86
C VAL A 66 -7.54 -9.70 -5.64
N ARG A 67 -7.32 -10.92 -6.11
CA ARG A 67 -8.29 -11.71 -6.86
C ARG A 67 -9.23 -12.48 -5.95
N SER A 68 -8.67 -13.20 -4.99
CA SER A 68 -9.40 -14.01 -4.03
C SER A 68 -8.67 -14.08 -2.70
N ILE A 69 -9.43 -14.38 -1.64
CA ILE A 69 -8.89 -14.56 -0.30
C ILE A 69 -9.48 -15.85 0.26
N ALA A 70 -8.61 -16.72 0.77
CA ALA A 70 -8.97 -17.92 1.49
C ALA A 70 -8.41 -17.86 2.90
N VAL A 71 -9.22 -18.22 3.89
CA VAL A 71 -8.79 -18.31 5.29
C VAL A 71 -8.56 -19.76 5.62
N THR A 72 -7.36 -20.07 6.10
CA THR A 72 -7.00 -21.39 6.63
C THR A 72 -6.74 -21.27 8.13
N PRO A 73 -6.70 -22.39 8.88
CA PRO A 73 -6.38 -22.33 10.31
C PRO A 73 -5.00 -21.74 10.60
N GLU A 74 -4.07 -21.84 9.67
CA GLU A 74 -2.67 -21.41 9.84
C GLU A 74 -2.40 -20.01 9.30
N ALA A 75 -3.16 -19.55 8.28
CA ALA A 75 -2.88 -18.30 7.60
C ALA A 75 -4.06 -17.81 6.75
N VAL A 76 -4.02 -16.56 6.40
CA VAL A 76 -4.84 -15.99 5.32
C VAL A 76 -4.03 -16.04 4.02
N VAL A 77 -4.58 -16.70 3.02
CA VAL A 77 -3.97 -16.86 1.70
C VAL A 77 -4.67 -15.95 0.70
N ALA A 78 -3.96 -14.98 0.17
CA ALA A 78 -4.48 -14.06 -0.84
C ALA A 78 -3.83 -14.36 -2.21
N GLU A 79 -4.67 -14.54 -3.23
CA GLU A 79 -4.24 -14.59 -4.62
C GLU A 79 -4.21 -13.16 -5.17
N LEU A 80 -3.04 -12.73 -5.59
CA LEU A 80 -2.81 -11.40 -6.13
C LEU A 80 -2.65 -11.50 -7.65
N GLU A 81 -3.40 -10.69 -8.38
CA GLU A 81 -3.32 -10.57 -9.82
C GLU A 81 -2.54 -9.31 -10.19
N ILE A 82 -1.48 -9.48 -10.96
CA ILE A 82 -0.61 -8.38 -11.43
C ILE A 82 -0.97 -8.06 -12.87
N ASN A 83 -1.45 -6.86 -13.12
CA ASN A 83 -1.93 -6.40 -14.43
C ASN A 83 -0.80 -5.92 -15.38
N ASN A 84 0.43 -5.92 -14.89
CA ASN A 84 1.60 -5.55 -15.68
C ASN A 84 2.44 -6.79 -16.01
N ALA A 85 2.34 -7.26 -17.27
CA ALA A 85 3.03 -8.44 -17.75
C ALA A 85 4.55 -8.32 -17.73
N ASP A 86 5.06 -7.09 -17.88
CA ASP A 86 6.49 -6.81 -17.98
C ASP A 86 7.13 -6.54 -16.62
N LEU A 87 6.33 -6.49 -15.57
CA LEU A 87 6.83 -6.23 -14.21
C LEU A 87 7.61 -7.44 -13.70
N ARG A 88 8.90 -7.25 -13.54
CA ARG A 88 9.82 -8.23 -12.97
C ARG A 88 10.17 -7.83 -11.54
N LEU A 89 9.96 -8.72 -10.60
CA LEU A 89 10.19 -8.49 -9.17
C LEU A 89 11.37 -9.35 -8.71
N PRO A 90 12.58 -8.76 -8.57
CA PRO A 90 13.74 -9.50 -8.09
C PRO A 90 13.58 -9.95 -6.64
N LEU A 91 13.99 -11.16 -6.34
CA LEU A 91 13.95 -11.74 -4.99
C LEU A 91 15.06 -11.15 -4.09
N PRO A 92 14.82 -11.06 -2.77
CA PRO A 92 13.61 -11.44 -2.05
C PRO A 92 12.47 -10.42 -2.21
N VAL A 93 11.24 -10.93 -2.26
CA VAL A 93 10.01 -10.11 -2.29
C VAL A 93 9.15 -10.45 -1.09
N THR A 94 8.64 -9.44 -0.43
CA THR A 94 7.69 -9.54 0.69
C THR A 94 6.42 -8.78 0.33
N ALA A 95 5.28 -9.35 0.64
CA ALA A 95 3.99 -8.68 0.55
C ALA A 95 3.67 -8.06 1.92
N THR A 96 3.38 -6.76 1.97
CA THR A 96 2.98 -6.09 3.21
C THR A 96 1.54 -5.64 3.08
N VAL A 97 0.68 -6.11 3.99
CA VAL A 97 -0.71 -5.66 4.07
C VAL A 97 -0.84 -4.55 5.10
N GLY A 98 -1.62 -3.54 4.80
CA GLY A 98 -1.89 -2.45 5.73
C GLY A 98 -2.93 -1.48 5.22
N SER A 99 -3.41 -0.63 6.09
CA SER A 99 -4.37 0.42 5.74
C SER A 99 -3.75 1.45 4.80
N SER A 100 -4.55 1.97 3.88
CA SER A 100 -4.13 3.06 2.99
C SER A 100 -4.05 4.42 3.70
N SER A 101 -4.59 4.53 4.93
CA SER A 101 -4.63 5.75 5.72
C SER A 101 -4.49 5.44 7.21
N LEU A 102 -3.86 6.33 7.97
CA LEU A 102 -3.71 6.24 9.43
C LEU A 102 -5.05 6.36 10.18
N LEU A 103 -6.05 6.99 9.57
CA LEU A 103 -7.38 7.21 10.16
C LEU A 103 -8.42 6.16 9.75
N GLY A 104 -7.98 5.07 9.14
CA GLY A 104 -8.84 4.06 8.56
C GLY A 104 -8.97 4.25 7.04
N GLY A 105 -9.09 3.17 6.32
CA GLY A 105 -9.18 3.14 4.87
C GLY A 105 -9.21 1.69 4.39
N SER A 106 -9.45 1.49 3.10
CA SER A 106 -9.36 0.15 2.51
C SER A 106 -7.94 -0.39 2.64
N ALA A 107 -7.82 -1.64 3.04
CA ALA A 107 -6.54 -2.32 3.08
C ALA A 107 -5.93 -2.43 1.67
N LYS A 108 -4.63 -2.38 1.59
CA LYS A 108 -3.84 -2.56 0.37
C LYS A 108 -2.70 -3.52 0.61
N VAL A 109 -2.24 -4.16 -0.45
CA VAL A 109 -1.01 -4.95 -0.43
C VAL A 109 0.10 -4.14 -1.10
N ALA A 110 1.21 -3.95 -0.42
CA ALA A 110 2.43 -3.37 -0.97
C ALA A 110 3.46 -4.49 -1.20
N LEU A 111 3.90 -4.66 -2.43
CA LEU A 111 5.01 -5.55 -2.76
C LEU A 111 6.32 -4.80 -2.56
N ILE A 112 7.20 -5.38 -1.78
CA ILE A 112 8.53 -4.85 -1.48
C ILE A 112 9.56 -5.85 -2.00
N SER A 113 10.36 -5.43 -2.96
CA SER A 113 11.47 -6.19 -3.48
C SER A 113 12.79 -5.57 -2.98
N ALA A 114 13.57 -6.36 -2.27
CA ALA A 114 14.90 -6.00 -1.78
C ALA A 114 16.02 -6.59 -2.68
N GLY A 115 15.65 -7.25 -3.78
CA GLY A 115 16.59 -7.88 -4.70
C GLY A 115 17.39 -6.88 -5.52
N ARG A 116 18.48 -7.38 -6.11
CA ARG A 116 19.31 -6.61 -7.04
C ARG A 116 18.54 -6.41 -8.36
N PRO A 117 18.72 -5.29 -9.04
CA PRO A 117 18.12 -5.08 -10.35
C PRO A 117 18.45 -6.24 -11.30
N LEU A 118 17.43 -6.72 -12.00
CA LEU A 118 17.59 -7.77 -13.02
C LEU A 118 18.18 -7.19 -14.29
N GLU A 119 18.80 -8.03 -15.10
CA GLU A 119 19.26 -7.67 -16.44
C GLU A 119 18.07 -7.30 -17.32
N LYS A 120 18.30 -6.45 -18.33
CA LYS A 120 17.23 -5.93 -19.19
C LYS A 120 16.55 -7.03 -20.02
N ASP A 121 17.28 -8.09 -20.32
CA ASP A 121 16.85 -9.27 -21.07
C ASP A 121 16.35 -10.42 -20.19
N ALA A 122 16.25 -10.22 -18.87
CA ALA A 122 15.70 -11.22 -17.95
C ALA A 122 14.32 -11.69 -18.44
N PRO A 123 14.02 -12.99 -18.35
CA PRO A 123 12.75 -13.55 -18.80
C PRO A 123 11.56 -12.90 -18.10
N LEU A 124 10.42 -12.85 -18.77
CA LEU A 124 9.17 -12.37 -18.20
C LEU A 124 8.65 -13.36 -17.14
N PRO A 125 7.84 -12.92 -16.15
CA PRO A 125 7.31 -13.79 -15.10
C PRO A 125 6.55 -15.02 -15.63
N ARG A 126 5.88 -14.90 -16.77
CA ARG A 126 5.14 -16.00 -17.44
C ARG A 126 5.94 -16.79 -18.46
N ALA A 127 7.17 -16.40 -18.72
CA ALA A 127 8.00 -17.12 -19.68
C ALA A 127 8.38 -18.52 -19.13
N ALA A 128 8.44 -19.51 -19.99
CA ALA A 128 8.89 -20.86 -19.63
C ALA A 128 10.32 -20.89 -19.04
N GLY A 129 11.15 -19.88 -19.36
CA GLY A 129 12.50 -19.69 -18.83
C GLY A 129 12.57 -18.78 -17.60
N CYS A 130 11.44 -18.48 -16.93
CA CYS A 130 11.47 -17.65 -15.74
C CYS A 130 12.34 -18.30 -14.64
N ARG A 131 13.23 -17.53 -14.05
CA ARG A 131 14.17 -18.00 -13.03
C ARG A 131 13.64 -17.69 -11.64
N ALA A 132 12.98 -18.68 -11.03
CA ALA A 132 12.37 -18.57 -9.71
C ALA A 132 13.40 -18.39 -8.57
N ASP A 133 14.69 -18.53 -8.83
CA ASP A 133 15.78 -18.23 -7.91
C ASP A 133 16.14 -16.73 -7.88
N LEU A 134 15.83 -15.98 -8.91
CA LEU A 134 16.19 -14.57 -9.06
C LEU A 134 15.01 -13.62 -9.01
N GLN A 135 13.84 -14.06 -9.45
CA GLN A 135 12.64 -13.22 -9.54
C GLN A 135 11.37 -14.01 -9.29
N LEU A 136 10.27 -13.31 -9.02
CA LEU A 136 8.96 -13.93 -8.96
C LEU A 136 8.50 -14.34 -10.35
N CYS A 137 8.04 -15.59 -10.44
CA CYS A 137 7.39 -16.15 -11.62
C CYS A 137 5.88 -16.27 -11.39
N ASP A 138 5.12 -16.47 -12.46
CA ASP A 138 3.67 -16.72 -12.38
C ASP A 138 3.39 -17.92 -11.46
N GLY A 139 2.44 -17.79 -10.55
CA GLY A 139 2.12 -18.80 -9.54
C GLY A 139 3.07 -18.87 -8.33
N SER A 140 4.07 -17.98 -8.23
CA SER A 140 4.98 -17.96 -7.07
C SER A 140 4.23 -17.63 -5.78
N SER A 141 4.79 -18.11 -4.65
CA SER A 141 4.32 -17.76 -3.31
C SER A 141 5.29 -16.80 -2.63
N VAL A 142 4.75 -15.82 -1.90
CA VAL A 142 5.51 -14.86 -1.11
C VAL A 142 5.01 -14.84 0.33
N GLU A 143 5.93 -14.56 1.25
CA GLU A 143 5.54 -14.29 2.63
C GLU A 143 4.91 -12.90 2.73
N GLY A 144 3.79 -12.85 3.44
CA GLY A 144 3.10 -11.63 3.79
C GLY A 144 3.41 -11.19 5.22
N ARG A 145 3.46 -9.89 5.42
CA ARG A 145 3.61 -9.26 6.74
C ARG A 145 2.56 -8.18 6.90
N GLU A 146 2.17 -7.94 8.13
CA GLU A 146 1.36 -6.78 8.46
C GLU A 146 2.23 -5.53 8.55
N ALA A 147 1.75 -4.42 8.02
CA ALA A 147 2.39 -3.13 8.23
C ALA A 147 2.18 -2.69 9.69
N ALA A 148 3.18 -2.04 10.27
CA ALA A 148 3.03 -1.45 11.58
C ALA A 148 1.82 -0.50 11.60
N SER A 149 0.90 -0.75 12.51
CA SER A 149 -0.31 0.03 12.73
C SER A 149 -0.25 0.73 14.09
N LEU A 150 -1.10 1.73 14.31
CA LEU A 150 -1.19 2.36 15.62
C LEU A 150 -1.63 1.37 16.72
N SER A 151 -2.46 0.37 16.37
CA SER A 151 -2.85 -0.70 17.29
C SER A 151 -1.65 -1.55 17.69
N THR A 152 -0.82 -1.97 16.73
CA THR A 152 0.40 -2.75 17.01
C THR A 152 1.37 -2.00 17.92
N VAL A 153 1.53 -0.70 17.70
CA VAL A 153 2.37 0.15 18.58
C VAL A 153 1.79 0.21 20.00
N THR A 154 0.48 0.36 20.12
CA THR A 154 -0.19 0.41 21.41
C THR A 154 -0.10 -0.92 22.16
N GLU A 155 -0.29 -2.04 21.46
CA GLU A 155 -0.12 -3.40 22.01
C GLU A 155 1.30 -3.63 22.49
N THR A 156 2.30 -3.29 21.67
CA THR A 156 3.71 -3.41 22.04
C THR A 156 4.05 -2.56 23.26
N LEU A 157 3.52 -1.33 23.35
CA LEU A 157 3.70 -0.48 24.52
C LEU A 157 3.06 -1.08 25.77
N GLN A 158 1.85 -1.65 25.66
CA GLN A 158 1.18 -2.33 26.78
C GLN A 158 1.97 -3.55 27.23
N GLU A 159 2.51 -4.34 26.29
CA GLU A 159 3.32 -5.50 26.60
C GLU A 159 4.63 -5.12 27.31
N LEU A 160 5.32 -4.07 26.81
CA LEU A 160 6.51 -3.53 27.45
C LEU A 160 6.22 -2.99 28.86
N LEU A 161 5.10 -2.31 29.05
CA LEU A 161 4.67 -1.83 30.36
C LEU A 161 4.33 -2.99 31.31
N ALA A 162 3.66 -4.03 30.82
CA ALA A 162 3.36 -5.22 31.61
C ALA A 162 4.64 -5.97 32.00
N GLN A 163 5.60 -6.10 31.08
CA GLN A 163 6.89 -6.72 31.35
C GLN A 163 7.71 -5.92 32.37
N ALA A 164 7.75 -4.59 32.24
CA ALA A 164 8.40 -3.71 33.20
C ALA A 164 7.78 -3.81 34.61
N GLN A 165 6.47 -4.04 34.71
CA GLN A 165 5.79 -4.29 35.97
C GLN A 165 6.10 -5.67 36.57
N GLN A 166 6.25 -6.71 35.72
CA GLN A 166 6.58 -8.07 36.15
C GLN A 166 8.02 -8.21 36.63
N GLU A 167 8.96 -7.52 36.06
CA GLU A 167 10.38 -7.60 36.40
C GLU A 167 10.72 -6.88 37.72
N ARG A 168 9.73 -6.33 38.43
CA ARG A 168 9.93 -5.68 39.71
C ARG A 168 11.21 -4.79 39.74
N VAL A 169 11.38 -3.94 38.76
CA VAL A 169 12.47 -2.95 38.76
C VAL A 169 12.11 -1.79 39.72
N ILE A 170 11.51 -2.12 40.86
CA ILE A 170 11.22 -1.17 41.92
C ILE A 170 11.91 -1.62 43.23
N PRO A 171 13.22 -1.58 43.32
CA PRO A 171 13.79 -1.11 44.58
C PRO A 171 14.73 0.09 44.44
N HIS A 172 15.08 0.56 43.24
CA HIS A 172 15.97 1.74 43.11
C HIS A 172 15.26 3.04 42.70
N ALA A 173 13.94 3.06 42.68
CA ALA A 173 13.17 4.27 42.35
C ALA A 173 13.22 5.37 43.42
N ALA A 174 13.58 5.05 44.66
CA ALA A 174 13.70 6.06 45.69
C ALA A 174 14.97 6.93 45.53
N GLU A 175 16.05 6.38 44.96
CA GLU A 175 17.29 7.11 44.70
C GLU A 175 17.24 7.90 43.36
N SER A 176 16.28 7.53 42.48
CA SER A 176 16.12 8.21 41.18
C SER A 176 15.17 9.41 41.23
N LEU A 177 14.45 9.64 42.33
CA LEU A 177 13.55 10.80 42.44
C LEU A 177 14.30 12.14 42.49
N GLU A 178 15.52 12.18 43.04
CA GLU A 178 16.37 13.37 42.94
C GLU A 178 16.88 13.65 41.53
N GLN A 179 17.05 12.61 40.68
CA GLN A 179 17.43 12.79 39.29
C GLN A 179 16.25 13.19 38.39
N ILE A 180 15.01 12.84 38.78
CA ILE A 180 13.80 13.25 38.04
C ILE A 180 13.54 14.74 38.19
N ASP A 181 13.80 15.30 39.41
CA ASP A 181 13.67 16.74 39.64
C ASP A 181 14.70 17.54 38.82
N ALA A 182 15.94 17.05 38.69
CA ALA A 182 16.93 17.68 37.83
C ALA A 182 16.55 17.61 36.34
N THR A 183 16.00 16.47 35.88
CA THR A 183 15.56 16.30 34.49
C THR A 183 14.32 17.13 34.18
N ALA A 184 13.40 17.30 35.14
CA ALA A 184 12.25 18.18 34.97
C ALA A 184 12.68 19.66 34.86
N GLN A 185 13.66 20.09 35.65
CA GLN A 185 14.21 21.44 35.53
C GLN A 185 14.95 21.68 34.22
N GLU A 186 15.69 20.68 33.74
CA GLU A 186 16.32 20.76 32.40
C GLU A 186 15.27 20.82 31.28
N PHE A 187 14.17 20.06 31.42
CA PHE A 187 13.08 20.09 30.43
C PHE A 187 12.33 21.44 30.44
N GLU A 188 12.14 22.02 31.61
CA GLU A 188 11.54 23.35 31.76
C GLU A 188 12.45 24.43 31.15
N ALA A 189 13.77 24.36 31.41
CA ALA A 189 14.77 25.24 30.77
C ALA A 189 14.80 25.11 29.26
N LEU A 190 14.72 23.87 28.74
CA LEU A 190 14.66 23.60 27.30
C LEU A 190 13.38 24.14 26.66
N THR A 191 12.25 24.05 27.37
CA THR A 191 10.95 24.58 26.89
C THR A 191 11.00 26.09 26.81
N VAL A 192 11.56 26.76 27.79
CA VAL A 192 11.74 28.22 27.79
C VAL A 192 12.70 28.63 26.67
N GLN A 193 13.78 27.90 26.47
CA GLN A 193 14.74 28.19 25.40
C GLN A 193 14.14 28.01 24.02
N LEU A 194 13.32 26.96 23.82
CA LEU A 194 12.57 26.74 22.57
C LEU A 194 11.55 27.85 22.31
N GLN A 195 10.86 28.34 23.35
CA GLN A 195 9.94 29.45 23.21
C GLN A 195 10.66 30.77 22.81
N ASP A 196 11.84 31.01 23.37
CA ASP A 196 12.65 32.17 23.03
C ASP A 196 13.20 32.09 21.59
N GLU A 197 13.64 30.90 21.14
CA GLU A 197 14.06 30.68 19.74
C GLU A 197 12.90 30.79 18.75
N LEU A 198 11.71 30.29 19.11
CA LEU A 198 10.51 30.45 18.29
C LEU A 198 10.08 31.91 18.21
N ALA A 199 10.19 32.67 19.29
CA ALA A 199 9.92 34.10 19.29
C ALA A 199 10.90 34.88 18.40
N LYS A 200 12.16 34.48 18.33
CA LYS A 200 13.18 35.06 17.42
C LYS A 200 12.94 34.65 15.96
N ALA A 201 12.34 33.50 15.70
CA ALA A 201 11.98 33.06 14.34
C ALA A 201 10.73 33.77 13.79
N ALA A 202 9.82 34.24 14.65
CA ALA A 202 8.59 34.91 14.24
C ALA A 202 8.80 36.12 13.29
N PRO A 203 9.79 37.03 13.50
CA PRO A 203 10.04 38.12 12.56
C PRO A 203 10.59 37.63 11.21
N VAL A 204 11.34 36.53 11.20
CA VAL A 204 11.87 35.94 9.95
C VAL A 204 10.70 35.40 9.08
N ILE A 205 9.75 34.71 9.69
CA ILE A 205 8.55 34.19 8.99
C ILE A 205 7.73 35.36 8.44
N ARG A 206 7.53 36.40 9.22
CA ARG A 206 6.79 37.63 8.77
C ARG A 206 7.50 38.32 7.62
N ASN A 207 8.82 38.39 7.64
CA ASN A 207 9.61 38.98 6.55
C ASN A 207 9.54 38.15 5.27
N LEU A 208 9.47 36.81 5.41
CA LEU A 208 9.29 35.90 4.28
C LEU A 208 7.90 36.06 3.63
N GLU A 209 6.85 36.24 4.44
CA GLU A 209 5.50 36.53 3.94
C GLU A 209 5.44 37.86 3.19
N LEU A 210 6.06 38.92 3.72
CA LEU A 210 6.14 40.22 3.06
C LEU A 210 6.94 40.13 1.75
N ALA A 211 8.05 39.38 1.73
CA ALA A 211 8.83 39.19 0.51
C ALA A 211 8.03 38.40 -0.56
N THR A 212 7.27 37.38 -0.13
CA THR A 212 6.41 36.61 -1.04
C THR A 212 5.27 37.47 -1.59
N ALA A 213 4.66 38.32 -0.78
CA ALA A 213 3.63 39.26 -1.22
C ALA A 213 4.19 40.30 -2.21
N HIS A 214 5.42 40.76 -1.98
CA HIS A 214 6.10 41.67 -2.92
C HIS A 214 6.42 41.01 -4.25
N LEU A 215 6.89 39.77 -4.24
CA LEU A 215 7.13 38.99 -5.46
C LEU A 215 5.85 38.79 -6.28
N ASN A 216 4.74 38.44 -5.60
CA ASN A 216 3.46 38.28 -6.27
C ASN A 216 2.95 39.58 -6.90
N ASN A 217 3.17 40.74 -6.26
CA ASN A 217 2.82 42.02 -6.83
C ASN A 217 3.70 42.39 -8.04
N ILE A 218 4.99 42.03 -8.03
CA ILE A 218 5.88 42.26 -9.18
C ILE A 218 5.44 41.38 -10.36
N VAL A 219 5.11 40.10 -10.11
CA VAL A 219 4.63 39.19 -11.16
C VAL A 219 3.31 39.72 -11.76
N ALA A 220 2.37 40.18 -10.92
CA ALA A 220 1.09 40.76 -11.38
C ALA A 220 1.22 42.06 -12.13
N SER A 221 2.36 42.75 -12.03
CA SER A 221 2.62 44.02 -12.76
C SER A 221 3.36 43.79 -14.10
N LEU A 222 3.69 42.58 -14.43
CA LEU A 222 4.40 42.18 -15.66
C LEU A 222 3.47 41.53 -16.72
N ASP A 223 2.19 41.27 -16.36
CA ASP A 223 1.09 40.88 -17.23
C ASP A 223 0.24 42.12 -17.56
#